data_8820182c5020076786e615338edc9b7a
#
_entry.id   8820182c5020076786e615338edc9b7a
#
_cell.length_a   1.000
_cell.length_b   1.000
_cell.length_c   1.000
_cell.angle_alpha   90.00
_cell.angle_beta   90.00
_cell.angle_gamma   90.00
#
_symmetry.space_group_name_H-M   'P 1'
#
loop_
_entity.id
_entity.type
_entity.pdbx_description
1 polymer ?
#
loop_
_entity_poly.entity_id
_entity_poly.type
_entity_poly.pdbx_seq_one_letter_code
_entity_poly.pdbx_strand_id
1 'polypeptide(L)'
;MKFKYTAVALTALSLTVSSCNDFLDTMPDNRTELDTPEKITKILVTAYPTTNWNMIAEFSSDNTDDNGSKYTDGLTPILSREIYQWKDTKESGNDCPSVLWSSCYKAIATANHALEAIEKLESENNTVNLSAQRGEALLCRAYGHFVLSYIFCEAWSESNKDEALGIPYATKPETTVAPHYERGTIGET
;
A
#
# COMPACT_ATOMS: atom_id res chain seq x y z
N MET A 1 -28.18 5.66 61.73
CA MET A 1 -28.54 4.72 60.63
C MET A 1 -28.11 5.25 59.22
N LYS A 2 -28.05 6.52 58.95
CA LYS A 2 -27.68 7.09 57.62
C LYS A 2 -26.24 6.85 57.22
N PHE A 3 -25.28 6.74 58.14
CA PHE A 3 -23.84 6.55 57.86
C PHE A 3 -23.47 5.17 57.32
N LYS A 4 -24.27 4.13 57.60
CA LYS A 4 -24.03 2.76 57.14
C LYS A 4 -24.37 2.59 55.65
N TYR A 5 -25.38 3.30 55.16
CA TYR A 5 -25.81 3.23 53.77
C TYR A 5 -24.92 4.04 52.84
N THR A 6 -24.29 5.15 53.32
CA THR A 6 -23.31 5.91 52.53
C THR A 6 -22.02 5.14 52.35
N ALA A 7 -21.54 4.38 53.35
CA ALA A 7 -20.36 3.52 53.18
C ALA A 7 -20.57 2.37 52.19
N VAL A 8 -21.76 1.74 52.22
CA VAL A 8 -22.10 0.67 51.24
C VAL A 8 -22.26 1.22 49.81
N ALA A 9 -22.79 2.42 49.65
CA ALA A 9 -22.92 3.07 48.33
C ALA A 9 -21.57 3.46 47.76
N LEU A 10 -20.63 3.92 48.60
CA LEU A 10 -19.27 4.25 48.13
C LEU A 10 -18.46 3.01 47.73
N THR A 11 -18.63 1.88 48.46
CA THR A 11 -17.95 0.62 48.12
C THR A 11 -18.53 -0.03 46.84
N ALA A 12 -19.84 0.12 46.60
CA ALA A 12 -20.46 -0.37 45.37
C ALA A 12 -20.01 0.45 44.10
N LEU A 13 -19.77 1.75 44.28
CA LEU A 13 -19.33 2.63 43.19
C LEU A 13 -17.86 2.40 42.82
N SER A 14 -17.00 1.96 43.76
CA SER A 14 -15.59 1.66 43.47
C SER A 14 -15.37 0.33 42.75
N LEU A 15 -16.36 -0.60 42.74
CA LEU A 15 -16.28 -1.87 42.04
C LEU A 15 -16.67 -1.80 40.57
N THR A 16 -17.24 -0.69 40.10
CA THR A 16 -17.67 -0.53 38.71
C THR A 16 -16.60 0.11 37.80
N VAL A 17 -15.48 0.56 38.33
CA VAL A 17 -14.40 1.21 37.53
C VAL A 17 -13.27 0.26 37.14
N SER A 18 -13.28 -1.01 37.55
CA SER A 18 -12.19 -1.96 37.23
C SER A 18 -12.46 -2.89 36.03
N SER A 19 -13.47 -2.58 35.20
CA SER A 19 -13.93 -3.50 34.13
C SER A 19 -13.65 -3.02 32.72
N CYS A 20 -12.61 -2.22 32.48
CA CYS A 20 -12.37 -1.71 31.12
C CYS A 20 -10.96 -1.94 30.54
N ASN A 21 -10.10 -2.74 31.17
CA ASN A 21 -8.78 -2.98 30.59
C ASN A 21 -8.87 -3.90 29.35
N ASP A 22 -9.65 -4.98 29.40
CA ASP A 22 -9.78 -5.92 28.26
C ASP A 22 -10.45 -5.31 27.01
N PHE A 23 -11.29 -4.27 27.20
CA PHE A 23 -11.95 -3.61 26.07
C PHE A 23 -11.02 -2.61 25.34
N LEU A 24 -10.05 -2.05 26.05
CA LEU A 24 -9.06 -1.14 25.48
C LEU A 24 -7.86 -1.86 24.85
N ASP A 25 -7.61 -3.11 25.26
CA ASP A 25 -6.58 -3.97 24.68
C ASP A 25 -7.07 -4.72 23.42
N THR A 26 -8.37 -4.71 23.14
CA THR A 26 -8.89 -5.22 21.89
C THR A 26 -8.64 -4.17 20.82
N MET A 27 -7.71 -4.45 19.90
CA MET A 27 -7.51 -3.60 18.72
C MET A 27 -8.85 -3.32 18.04
N PRO A 28 -9.25 -2.06 17.80
CA PRO A 28 -10.55 -1.72 17.23
C PRO A 28 -10.69 -2.13 15.75
N ASP A 29 -9.77 -2.90 15.25
CA ASP A 29 -9.69 -3.31 13.86
C ASP A 29 -9.60 -4.84 13.77
N ASN A 30 -10.49 -5.46 13.00
CA ASN A 30 -10.47 -6.90 12.67
C ASN A 30 -9.24 -7.31 11.83
N ARG A 31 -8.12 -6.60 11.94
CA ARG A 31 -6.88 -6.99 11.28
C ARG A 31 -6.38 -8.26 11.94
N THR A 32 -6.27 -9.29 11.16
CA THR A 32 -5.65 -10.53 11.60
C THR A 32 -4.20 -10.23 11.97
N GLU A 33 -3.81 -10.43 13.22
CA GLU A 33 -2.40 -10.34 13.62
C GLU A 33 -1.56 -11.31 12.78
N LEU A 34 -0.44 -10.82 12.27
CA LEU A 34 0.51 -11.62 11.49
C LEU A 34 1.50 -12.32 12.43
N ASP A 35 0.98 -13.18 13.29
CA ASP A 35 1.69 -13.84 14.38
C ASP A 35 2.19 -15.24 14.05
N THR A 36 1.94 -15.74 12.83
CA THR A 36 2.42 -17.05 12.38
C THR A 36 2.96 -17.01 10.95
N PRO A 37 3.90 -17.93 10.61
CA PRO A 37 4.42 -18.05 9.23
C PRO A 37 3.34 -18.24 8.17
N GLU A 38 2.29 -19.00 8.49
CA GLU A 38 1.17 -19.28 7.58
C GLU A 38 0.35 -18.02 7.29
N LYS A 39 0.15 -17.15 8.30
CA LYS A 39 -0.57 -15.88 8.12
C LYS A 39 0.25 -14.91 7.27
N ILE A 40 1.58 -14.87 7.46
CA ILE A 40 2.49 -14.08 6.61
C ILE A 40 2.44 -14.58 5.16
N THR A 41 2.53 -15.87 4.93
CA THR A 41 2.41 -16.46 3.59
C THR A 41 1.07 -16.10 2.94
N LYS A 42 -0.03 -16.13 3.71
CA LYS A 42 -1.36 -15.77 3.20
C LYS A 42 -1.49 -14.30 2.82
N ILE A 43 -0.94 -13.37 3.60
CA ILE A 43 -1.04 -11.95 3.25
C ILE A 43 -0.19 -11.61 2.03
N LEU A 44 0.95 -12.27 1.82
CA LEU A 44 1.82 -12.06 0.66
C LEU A 44 1.12 -12.32 -0.67
N VAL A 45 0.09 -13.17 -0.71
CA VAL A 45 -0.76 -13.35 -1.91
C VAL A 45 -1.39 -12.03 -2.37
N THR A 46 -1.60 -11.07 -1.47
CA THR A 46 -2.16 -9.75 -1.76
C THR A 46 -1.11 -8.65 -1.91
N ALA A 47 0.18 -9.00 -1.84
CA ALA A 47 1.30 -8.07 -2.01
C ALA A 47 1.69 -7.84 -3.48
N TYR A 48 0.80 -8.20 -4.40
CA TYR A 48 0.98 -7.99 -5.84
C TYR A 48 -0.02 -6.93 -6.34
N PRO A 49 0.41 -6.01 -7.22
CA PRO A 49 -0.52 -5.09 -7.88
C PRO A 49 -1.60 -5.87 -8.65
N THR A 50 -2.85 -5.46 -8.49
CA THR A 50 -3.99 -6.12 -9.15
C THR A 50 -4.33 -5.49 -10.50
N THR A 51 -3.67 -4.39 -10.86
CA THR A 51 -3.88 -3.62 -12.08
C THR A 51 -2.68 -3.79 -13.01
N ASN A 52 -2.97 -3.94 -14.31
CA ASN A 52 -1.94 -4.09 -15.32
C ASN A 52 -1.49 -2.71 -15.85
N TRP A 53 -0.20 -2.48 -15.90
CA TRP A 53 0.41 -1.26 -16.42
C TRP A 53 0.63 -1.26 -17.95
N ASN A 54 0.50 -2.42 -18.60
CA ASN A 54 0.85 -2.59 -20.02
C ASN A 54 0.03 -1.67 -20.93
N MET A 55 -1.26 -1.47 -20.65
CA MET A 55 -2.08 -0.57 -21.47
C MET A 55 -1.58 0.87 -21.40
N ILE A 56 -1.22 1.35 -20.21
CA ILE A 56 -0.70 2.72 -20.06
C ILE A 56 0.62 2.86 -20.82
N ALA A 57 1.54 1.90 -20.65
CA ALA A 57 2.82 1.91 -21.33
C ALA A 57 2.67 1.82 -22.86
N GLU A 58 1.80 0.94 -23.35
CA GLU A 58 1.62 0.72 -24.79
C GLU A 58 1.00 1.95 -25.48
N PHE A 59 -0.05 2.54 -24.90
CA PHE A 59 -0.65 3.76 -25.44
C PHE A 59 0.22 5.01 -25.31
N SER A 60 1.23 4.99 -24.46
CA SER A 60 2.22 6.08 -24.31
C SER A 60 3.49 5.84 -25.14
N SER A 61 3.54 4.74 -25.90
CA SER A 61 4.74 4.36 -26.67
C SER A 61 4.60 4.64 -28.15
N ASP A 62 5.71 4.53 -28.88
CA ASP A 62 5.78 4.65 -30.35
C ASP A 62 5.13 3.47 -31.08
N ASN A 63 4.67 2.41 -30.37
CA ASN A 63 4.01 1.25 -30.95
C ASN A 63 2.54 1.50 -31.29
N THR A 64 1.96 2.58 -30.80
CA THR A 64 0.55 2.95 -31.01
C THR A 64 0.46 4.19 -31.89
N ASP A 65 -0.46 4.16 -32.86
CA ASP A 65 -0.71 5.28 -33.78
C ASP A 65 -2.21 5.59 -33.89
N ASP A 66 -2.53 6.83 -34.24
CA ASP A 66 -3.90 7.28 -34.50
C ASP A 66 -4.40 6.76 -35.84
N ASN A 67 -5.45 5.96 -35.82
CA ASN A 67 -6.07 5.36 -36.99
C ASN A 67 -6.95 6.37 -37.79
N GLY A 68 -6.91 7.63 -37.42
CA GLY A 68 -7.57 8.74 -38.13
C GLY A 68 -9.09 8.62 -38.19
N SER A 69 -9.67 8.76 -39.39
CA SER A 69 -11.12 8.80 -39.59
C SER A 69 -11.89 7.52 -39.24
N LYS A 70 -11.20 6.42 -38.92
CA LYS A 70 -11.80 5.20 -38.41
C LYS A 70 -12.10 5.23 -36.90
N TYR A 71 -11.60 6.23 -36.22
CA TYR A 71 -11.91 6.46 -34.82
C TYR A 71 -13.39 6.77 -34.64
N THR A 72 -14.06 6.09 -33.75
CA THR A 72 -15.46 6.32 -33.41
C THR A 72 -15.57 6.53 -31.90
N ASP A 73 -16.05 7.68 -31.49
CA ASP A 73 -16.17 8.11 -30.07
C ASP A 73 -16.92 7.12 -29.15
N GLY A 74 -17.76 6.26 -29.69
CA GLY A 74 -18.50 5.27 -28.91
C GLY A 74 -17.83 3.90 -28.82
N LEU A 75 -16.74 3.65 -29.54
CA LEU A 75 -16.07 2.36 -29.61
C LEU A 75 -14.66 2.35 -29.02
N THR A 76 -14.01 3.51 -29.00
CA THR A 76 -12.69 3.64 -28.38
C THR A 76 -12.85 4.23 -26.98
N PRO A 77 -12.35 3.56 -25.93
CA PRO A 77 -12.39 4.11 -24.59
C PRO A 77 -11.74 5.50 -24.53
N ILE A 78 -12.40 6.45 -23.86
CA ILE A 78 -11.89 7.81 -23.66
C ILE A 78 -10.51 7.76 -23.00
N LEU A 79 -10.33 6.84 -22.06
CA LEU A 79 -9.08 6.61 -21.34
C LEU A 79 -7.91 6.36 -22.30
N SER A 80 -8.06 5.45 -23.27
CA SER A 80 -7.00 5.11 -24.22
C SER A 80 -6.56 6.32 -25.05
N ARG A 81 -7.54 7.14 -25.46
CA ARG A 81 -7.27 8.39 -26.18
C ARG A 81 -6.56 9.43 -25.30
N GLU A 82 -6.99 9.58 -24.06
CA GLU A 82 -6.37 10.53 -23.14
C GLU A 82 -4.92 10.14 -22.83
N ILE A 83 -4.65 8.85 -22.61
CA ILE A 83 -3.28 8.32 -22.43
C ILE A 83 -2.43 8.56 -23.68
N TYR A 84 -2.92 8.16 -24.87
CA TYR A 84 -2.22 8.36 -26.14
C TYR A 84 -1.87 9.84 -26.39
N GLN A 85 -2.78 10.75 -26.03
CA GLN A 85 -2.60 12.19 -26.21
C GLN A 85 -1.85 12.86 -25.04
N TRP A 86 -1.35 12.11 -24.07
CA TRP A 86 -0.67 12.62 -22.86
C TRP A 86 -1.50 13.64 -22.10
N LYS A 87 -2.82 13.43 -22.02
CA LYS A 87 -3.77 14.27 -21.30
C LYS A 87 -4.06 13.70 -19.92
N ASP A 88 -4.53 14.58 -19.03
CA ASP A 88 -5.08 14.15 -17.74
C ASP A 88 -6.25 13.19 -17.96
N THR A 89 -6.15 12.00 -17.37
CA THR A 89 -7.19 10.99 -17.44
C THR A 89 -8.32 11.32 -16.48
N LYS A 90 -9.58 11.27 -16.96
CA LYS A 90 -10.77 11.60 -16.18
C LYS A 90 -11.54 10.38 -15.72
N GLU A 91 -11.27 9.23 -16.30
CA GLU A 91 -11.94 7.99 -15.95
C GLU A 91 -11.29 7.32 -14.73
N SER A 92 -12.08 6.51 -14.01
CA SER A 92 -11.68 5.79 -12.80
C SER A 92 -11.79 4.26 -12.94
N GLY A 93 -11.69 3.74 -14.16
CA GLY A 93 -11.71 2.29 -14.44
C GLY A 93 -10.43 1.58 -14.04
N ASN A 94 -10.45 0.23 -14.13
CA ASN A 94 -9.33 -0.61 -13.67
C ASN A 94 -7.98 -0.33 -14.34
N ASP A 95 -7.98 0.19 -15.55
CA ASP A 95 -6.75 0.46 -16.32
C ASP A 95 -6.29 1.92 -16.22
N CYS A 96 -6.89 2.70 -15.31
CA CYS A 96 -6.53 4.11 -15.11
C CYS A 96 -5.21 4.26 -14.35
N PRO A 97 -4.40 5.29 -14.66
CA PRO A 97 -3.17 5.57 -13.92
C PRO A 97 -3.37 5.72 -12.40
N SER A 98 -4.48 6.34 -11.96
CA SER A 98 -4.81 6.50 -10.53
C SER A 98 -5.07 5.16 -9.83
N VAL A 99 -5.68 4.20 -10.53
CA VAL A 99 -5.95 2.86 -9.99
C VAL A 99 -4.66 2.04 -9.95
N LEU A 100 -3.81 2.15 -10.97
CA LEU A 100 -2.48 1.54 -10.97
C LEU A 100 -1.63 2.06 -9.79
N TRP A 101 -1.60 3.38 -9.59
CA TRP A 101 -0.91 4.02 -8.46
C TRP A 101 -1.36 3.43 -7.12
N SER A 102 -2.66 3.44 -6.89
CA SER A 102 -3.25 2.93 -5.65
C SER A 102 -3.01 1.42 -5.45
N SER A 103 -3.07 0.64 -6.53
CA SER A 103 -2.82 -0.80 -6.51
C SER A 103 -1.36 -1.13 -6.14
N CYS A 104 -0.41 -0.40 -6.71
CA CYS A 104 1.02 -0.57 -6.38
C CYS A 104 1.31 -0.21 -4.93
N TYR A 105 0.83 0.93 -4.44
CA TYR A 105 1.05 1.30 -3.03
C TYR A 105 0.34 0.38 -2.04
N LYS A 106 -0.82 -0.16 -2.39
CA LYS A 106 -1.48 -1.20 -1.58
C LYS A 106 -0.62 -2.47 -1.48
N ALA A 107 -0.03 -2.90 -2.59
CA ALA A 107 0.88 -4.05 -2.60
C ALA A 107 2.15 -3.78 -1.78
N ILE A 108 2.75 -2.59 -1.91
CA ILE A 108 3.90 -2.13 -1.12
C ILE A 108 3.57 -2.10 0.37
N ALA A 109 2.42 -1.55 0.76
CA ALA A 109 1.98 -1.52 2.15
C ALA A 109 1.83 -2.94 2.71
N THR A 110 1.22 -3.84 1.96
CA THR A 110 1.10 -5.26 2.35
C THR A 110 2.48 -5.92 2.55
N ALA A 111 3.41 -5.69 1.62
CA ALA A 111 4.78 -6.20 1.73
C ALA A 111 5.50 -5.63 2.97
N ASN A 112 5.31 -4.35 3.28
CA ASN A 112 5.90 -3.72 4.47
C ASN A 112 5.34 -4.32 5.76
N HIS A 113 4.02 -4.57 5.85
CA HIS A 113 3.42 -5.26 6.99
C HIS A 113 3.94 -6.69 7.16
N ALA A 114 4.13 -7.41 6.06
CA ALA A 114 4.72 -8.75 6.10
C ALA A 114 6.17 -8.71 6.61
N LEU A 115 6.98 -7.74 6.15
CA LEU A 115 8.36 -7.57 6.59
C LEU A 115 8.46 -7.22 8.08
N GLU A 116 7.61 -6.32 8.57
CA GLU A 116 7.55 -5.98 10.00
C GLU A 116 7.17 -7.20 10.85
N ALA A 117 6.17 -7.97 10.43
CA ALA A 117 5.77 -9.20 11.13
C ALA A 117 6.87 -10.27 11.13
N ILE A 118 7.61 -10.41 10.03
CA ILE A 118 8.76 -11.30 9.93
C ILE A 118 9.82 -10.90 10.94
N GLU A 119 10.19 -9.62 11.00
CA GLU A 119 11.18 -9.10 11.95
C GLU A 119 10.76 -9.37 13.39
N LYS A 120 9.49 -9.15 13.73
CA LYS A 120 8.94 -9.42 15.05
C LYS A 120 9.06 -10.91 15.40
N LEU A 121 8.56 -11.81 14.54
CA LEU A 121 8.58 -13.26 14.80
C LEU A 121 10.00 -13.83 14.92
N GLU A 122 10.94 -13.41 14.08
CA GLU A 122 12.33 -13.83 14.16
C GLU A 122 13.04 -13.31 15.42
N SER A 123 12.66 -12.11 15.90
CA SER A 123 13.20 -11.57 17.16
C SER A 123 12.66 -12.27 18.40
N GLU A 124 11.42 -12.72 18.37
CA GLU A 124 10.77 -13.45 19.47
C GLU A 124 11.18 -14.95 19.50
N ASN A 125 11.47 -15.52 18.34
CA ASN A 125 11.84 -16.93 18.20
C ASN A 125 12.91 -17.12 17.10
N ASN A 126 14.15 -17.14 17.49
CA ASN A 126 15.31 -17.31 16.60
C ASN A 126 15.43 -18.70 15.94
N THR A 127 14.53 -19.63 16.21
CA THR A 127 14.46 -20.92 15.50
C THR A 127 13.56 -20.90 14.28
N VAL A 128 12.73 -19.86 14.14
CA VAL A 128 11.85 -19.68 12.98
C VAL A 128 12.67 -19.16 11.80
N ASN A 129 12.54 -19.81 10.65
CA ASN A 129 13.16 -19.37 9.41
C ASN A 129 12.11 -18.88 8.43
N LEU A 130 12.06 -17.57 8.18
CA LEU A 130 11.15 -16.90 7.28
C LEU A 130 11.85 -16.29 6.05
N SER A 131 13.04 -16.80 5.69
CA SER A 131 13.84 -16.27 4.59
C SER A 131 13.12 -16.29 3.24
N ALA A 132 12.27 -17.28 2.97
CA ALA A 132 11.48 -17.37 1.74
C ALA A 132 10.41 -16.26 1.71
N GLN A 133 9.63 -16.09 2.80
CA GLN A 133 8.61 -15.06 2.92
C GLN A 133 9.23 -13.66 2.89
N ARG A 134 10.40 -13.47 3.51
CA ARG A 134 11.16 -12.22 3.45
C ARG A 134 11.59 -11.91 2.02
N GLY A 135 12.10 -12.90 1.31
CA GLY A 135 12.50 -12.74 -0.09
C GLY A 135 11.33 -12.36 -0.98
N GLU A 136 10.18 -13.01 -0.84
CA GLU A 136 8.95 -12.69 -1.55
C GLU A 136 8.46 -11.27 -1.22
N ALA A 137 8.39 -10.89 0.06
CA ALA A 137 7.97 -9.56 0.48
C ALA A 137 8.87 -8.46 -0.09
N LEU A 138 10.19 -8.65 -0.06
CA LEU A 138 11.15 -7.70 -0.65
C LEU A 138 10.97 -7.59 -2.16
N LEU A 139 10.74 -8.70 -2.86
CA LEU A 139 10.51 -8.71 -4.30
C LEU A 139 9.21 -7.98 -4.66
N CYS A 140 8.11 -8.24 -3.93
CA CYS A 140 6.83 -7.56 -4.13
C CYS A 140 6.95 -6.05 -3.93
N ARG A 141 7.66 -5.62 -2.87
CA ARG A 141 7.92 -4.21 -2.61
C ARG A 141 8.75 -3.56 -3.71
N ALA A 142 9.82 -4.21 -4.13
CA ALA A 142 10.68 -3.73 -5.21
C ALA A 142 9.91 -3.63 -6.54
N TYR A 143 9.10 -4.64 -6.87
CA TYR A 143 8.27 -4.63 -8.07
C TYR A 143 7.23 -3.51 -8.06
N GLY A 144 6.56 -3.26 -6.94
CA GLY A 144 5.61 -2.16 -6.81
C GLY A 144 6.26 -0.80 -7.06
N HIS A 145 7.42 -0.53 -6.45
CA HIS A 145 8.16 0.70 -6.68
C HIS A 145 8.71 0.79 -8.12
N PHE A 146 9.20 -0.32 -8.68
CA PHE A 146 9.65 -0.35 -10.07
C PHE A 146 8.53 0.04 -11.05
N VAL A 147 7.33 -0.52 -10.92
CA VAL A 147 6.19 -0.18 -11.78
C VAL A 147 5.82 1.30 -11.64
N LEU A 148 5.79 1.81 -10.40
CA LEU A 148 5.51 3.23 -10.15
C LEU A 148 6.55 4.15 -10.80
N SER A 149 7.84 3.86 -10.61
CA SER A 149 8.91 4.65 -11.22
C SER A 149 8.87 4.60 -12.74
N TYR A 150 8.65 3.41 -13.29
CA TYR A 150 8.60 3.19 -14.74
C TYR A 150 7.47 3.97 -15.43
N ILE A 151 6.31 4.08 -14.79
CA ILE A 151 5.13 4.73 -15.39
C ILE A 151 5.04 6.22 -15.04
N PHE A 152 5.49 6.64 -13.85
CA PHE A 152 5.20 7.98 -13.32
C PHE A 152 6.43 8.89 -13.17
N CYS A 153 7.63 8.40 -13.52
CA CYS A 153 8.84 9.19 -13.47
C CYS A 153 9.46 9.36 -14.86
N GLU A 154 10.34 10.32 -14.97
CA GLU A 154 11.24 10.41 -16.13
C GLU A 154 12.15 9.19 -16.19
N ALA A 155 12.63 8.85 -17.39
CA ALA A 155 13.62 7.79 -17.54
C ALA A 155 14.90 8.17 -16.79
N TRP A 156 15.42 7.25 -15.99
CA TRP A 156 16.64 7.47 -15.24
C TRP A 156 17.85 7.67 -16.16
N SER A 157 18.70 8.64 -15.85
CA SER A 157 20.00 8.86 -16.48
C SER A 157 20.97 9.48 -15.47
N GLU A 158 22.27 9.36 -15.73
CA GLU A 158 23.29 10.03 -14.92
C GLU A 158 23.16 11.56 -14.90
N SER A 159 22.54 12.15 -15.92
CA SER A 159 22.36 13.60 -16.02
C SER A 159 21.17 14.15 -15.25
N ASN A 160 20.15 13.33 -14.97
CA ASN A 160 18.92 13.79 -14.30
C ASN A 160 18.63 13.13 -12.95
N LYS A 161 19.44 12.15 -12.54
CA LYS A 161 19.19 11.34 -11.34
C LYS A 161 19.02 12.14 -10.06
N ASP A 162 19.70 13.28 -9.94
CA ASP A 162 19.71 14.14 -8.74
C ASP A 162 18.69 15.29 -8.81
N GLU A 163 18.04 15.50 -9.96
CA GLU A 163 17.10 16.60 -10.21
C GLU A 163 15.68 16.13 -10.51
N ALA A 164 15.53 15.08 -11.32
CA ALA A 164 14.22 14.56 -11.68
C ALA A 164 13.50 13.92 -10.48
N LEU A 165 12.21 14.20 -10.36
CA LEU A 165 11.41 13.70 -9.24
C LEU A 165 11.15 12.19 -9.39
N GLY A 166 11.45 11.47 -8.33
CA GLY A 166 11.07 10.06 -8.13
C GLY A 166 9.63 9.89 -7.63
N ILE A 167 9.36 8.78 -6.99
CA ILE A 167 8.11 8.47 -6.29
C ILE A 167 8.34 8.49 -4.77
N PRO A 168 7.29 8.60 -3.93
CA PRO A 168 7.40 8.32 -2.50
C PRO A 168 7.89 6.89 -2.25
N TYR A 169 9.08 6.73 -1.67
CA TYR A 169 9.70 5.43 -1.44
C TYR A 169 9.33 4.87 -0.07
N ALA A 170 8.19 4.15 0.01
CA ALA A 170 7.63 3.63 1.25
C ALA A 170 8.27 2.29 1.65
N THR A 171 9.03 2.28 2.75
CA THR A 171 9.74 1.08 3.24
C THR A 171 9.22 0.52 4.57
N LYS A 172 8.22 1.19 5.18
CA LYS A 172 7.64 0.82 6.48
C LYS A 172 6.11 0.90 6.40
N PRO A 173 5.39 0.16 7.26
CA PRO A 173 3.96 0.35 7.42
C PRO A 173 3.61 1.77 7.86
N GLU A 174 2.47 2.26 7.38
CA GLU A 174 1.92 3.55 7.81
C GLU A 174 1.29 3.42 9.19
N THR A 175 1.64 4.33 10.09
CA THR A 175 1.13 4.37 11.46
C THR A 175 0.17 5.53 11.71
N THR A 176 0.02 6.43 10.73
CA THR A 176 -0.84 7.61 10.83
C THR A 176 -1.86 7.65 9.69
N VAL A 177 -3.02 8.25 9.96
CA VAL A 177 -4.04 8.49 8.93
C VAL A 177 -3.58 9.64 8.03
N ALA A 178 -3.60 9.42 6.71
CA ALA A 178 -3.18 10.37 5.69
C ALA A 178 -1.76 10.95 5.93
N PRO A 179 -0.71 10.09 5.95
CA PRO A 179 0.65 10.57 6.10
C PRO A 179 1.05 11.44 4.91
N HIS A 180 1.86 12.45 5.19
CA HIS A 180 2.46 13.27 4.14
C HIS A 180 3.74 12.58 3.66
N TYR A 181 3.81 12.33 2.35
CA TYR A 181 5.01 11.78 1.72
C TYR A 181 5.66 12.83 0.83
N GLU A 182 6.96 12.95 0.95
CA GLU A 182 7.75 13.70 0.00
C GLU A 182 8.30 12.79 -1.09
N ARG A 183 8.44 13.35 -2.29
CA ARG A 183 9.11 12.68 -3.38
C ARG A 183 10.59 13.01 -3.31
N GLY A 184 11.42 12.00 -3.25
CA GLY A 184 12.84 12.13 -3.50
C GLY A 184 13.16 12.30 -4.99
N THR A 185 14.41 12.20 -5.33
CA THR A 185 14.85 12.18 -6.73
C THR A 185 14.69 10.79 -7.34
N ILE A 186 14.76 10.72 -8.68
CA ILE A 186 14.72 9.42 -9.37
C ILE A 186 15.95 8.55 -9.02
N GLY A 187 17.06 9.16 -8.64
CA GLY A 187 18.26 8.45 -8.17
C GLY A 187 18.11 7.83 -6.78
N GLU A 188 17.19 8.35 -5.95
CA GLU A 188 16.88 7.85 -4.60
C GLU A 188 15.76 6.79 -4.61
N THR A 189 15.07 6.64 -5.74
CA THR A 189 13.98 5.68 -5.92
C THR A 189 14.48 4.37 -6.47
#